data_a382734e9e4b030788a2f3fb44c30153
#
_entry.id   a382734e9e4b030788a2f3fb44c30153
#
_cell.length_a   1.000
_cell.length_b   1.000
_cell.length_c   1.000
_cell.angle_alpha   90.00
_cell.angle_beta   90.00
_cell.angle_gamma   90.00
#
_symmetry.space_group_name_H-M   'P 1'
#
loop_
_entity.id
_entity.type
_entity.pdbx_description
1 polymer ?
#
loop_
_entity_poly.entity_id
_entity_poly.type
_entity_poly.pdbx_seq_one_letter_code
_entity_poly.pdbx_strand_id
1 'polypeptide(L)'
;MNQKITSRIAPTPSGFLHAGNVYNFLLTYLFTRAFDGILYLRIDDYDLPRYRRQYVENIFRVLDMLGIDFDGGSSGVGEFETKFSSKFRLGAYKNVLKTLEQKGVCYACECSHSMKSSFKNGIYARVCAEKNLKFKKDETAMRLRTIDGAQIGVRQNLINFDALRCGFGGKASLAGGLWSGEQKAQDGTTNGLKNLTNFRGSDGEKPGGEKFNLNAAGNSGESFLNLANLGVLNLTDETVFETEKFTQTQSVNLAQILGDFVVWKKDDTPSYNLASLVDDEILGVNLLVRGEDLLACSAVQKYTAQILGYDFAGANFIHHGLLSYEGKKLSKSSRAPAVSIKDGAKIHYKFAAFKLGLDASKCDTLSNLLEMFKKKFSR
;
A
#
# COMPACT_ATOMS: atom_id res chain seq x y z
N MET A 1 -19.64 -20.31 -3.69
CA MET A 1 -19.88 -19.19 -4.66
C MET A 1 -18.61 -18.37 -4.72
N ASN A 2 -17.99 -18.20 -5.88
CA ASN A 2 -16.80 -17.38 -6.00
C ASN A 2 -17.17 -15.93 -5.66
N GLN A 3 -16.52 -15.36 -4.65
CA GLN A 3 -16.76 -13.97 -4.26
C GLN A 3 -16.27 -13.06 -5.40
N LYS A 4 -17.11 -12.12 -5.83
CA LYS A 4 -16.76 -11.15 -6.87
C LYS A 4 -15.57 -10.31 -6.40
N ILE A 5 -14.60 -10.08 -7.29
CA ILE A 5 -13.48 -9.17 -6.98
C ILE A 5 -14.02 -7.78 -6.70
N THR A 6 -13.61 -7.23 -5.57
CA THR A 6 -13.87 -5.83 -5.19
C THR A 6 -12.54 -5.18 -4.84
N SER A 7 -12.21 -4.11 -5.54
CA SER A 7 -10.96 -3.37 -5.35
C SER A 7 -11.20 -1.85 -5.30
N ARG A 8 -10.16 -1.09 -5.05
CA ARG A 8 -10.23 0.37 -5.00
C ARG A 8 -8.94 1.05 -5.46
N ILE A 9 -9.08 2.16 -6.13
CA ILE A 9 -8.03 3.17 -6.31
C ILE A 9 -8.10 4.11 -5.11
N ALA A 10 -6.99 4.24 -4.36
CA ALA A 10 -6.99 4.95 -3.09
C ALA A 10 -5.85 5.99 -2.98
N PRO A 11 -5.88 7.07 -3.79
CA PRO A 11 -4.88 8.12 -3.73
C PRO A 11 -5.01 8.99 -2.47
N THR A 12 -3.86 9.43 -1.92
CA THR A 12 -3.81 10.42 -0.85
C THR A 12 -3.64 11.82 -1.44
N PRO A 13 -4.50 12.82 -1.12
CA PRO A 13 -4.46 14.16 -1.68
C PRO A 13 -3.43 15.06 -0.95
N SER A 14 -2.19 14.58 -0.82
CA SER A 14 -1.07 15.26 -0.13
C SER A 14 0.01 15.78 -1.09
N GLY A 15 -0.25 15.76 -2.39
CA GLY A 15 0.61 16.21 -3.48
C GLY A 15 0.04 15.81 -4.83
N PHE A 16 0.60 16.37 -5.91
CA PHE A 16 0.27 15.96 -7.27
C PHE A 16 0.64 14.49 -7.51
N LEU A 17 -0.12 13.83 -8.39
CA LEU A 17 0.15 12.45 -8.76
C LEU A 17 1.40 12.35 -9.63
N HIS A 18 2.22 11.33 -9.40
CA HIS A 18 3.39 11.00 -10.18
C HIS A 18 3.18 9.67 -10.94
N ALA A 19 4.07 9.31 -11.85
CA ALA A 19 3.95 8.12 -12.70
C ALA A 19 3.74 6.82 -11.90
N GLY A 20 4.31 6.71 -10.69
CA GLY A 20 4.07 5.56 -9.81
C GLY A 20 2.61 5.42 -9.36
N ASN A 21 1.91 6.54 -9.14
CA ASN A 21 0.48 6.51 -8.83
C ASN A 21 -0.33 6.06 -10.06
N VAL A 22 -0.02 6.60 -11.23
CA VAL A 22 -0.69 6.22 -12.49
C VAL A 22 -0.50 4.74 -12.79
N TYR A 23 0.71 4.23 -12.62
CA TYR A 23 0.99 2.80 -12.79
C TYR A 23 0.17 1.94 -11.83
N ASN A 24 0.10 2.31 -10.55
CA ASN A 24 -0.74 1.62 -9.58
C ASN A 24 -2.23 1.66 -9.95
N PHE A 25 -2.74 2.80 -10.45
CA PHE A 25 -4.13 2.93 -10.89
C PHE A 25 -4.43 2.02 -12.08
N LEU A 26 -3.54 2.00 -13.07
CA LEU A 26 -3.68 1.11 -14.24
C LEU A 26 -3.64 -0.36 -13.82
N LEU A 27 -2.71 -0.77 -12.95
CA LEU A 27 -2.68 -2.13 -12.44
C LEU A 27 -3.97 -2.50 -11.70
N THR A 28 -4.42 -1.62 -10.79
CA THR A 28 -5.67 -1.85 -10.04
C THR A 28 -6.85 -2.03 -10.99
N TYR A 29 -6.97 -1.15 -11.99
CA TYR A 29 -7.99 -1.23 -13.03
C TYR A 29 -7.94 -2.54 -13.80
N LEU A 30 -6.76 -2.90 -14.30
CA LEU A 30 -6.56 -4.11 -15.12
C LEU A 30 -6.92 -5.38 -14.34
N PHE A 31 -6.41 -5.53 -13.11
CA PHE A 31 -6.74 -6.70 -12.29
C PHE A 31 -8.22 -6.75 -11.92
N THR A 32 -8.85 -5.61 -11.70
CA THR A 32 -10.28 -5.59 -11.35
C THR A 32 -11.14 -5.89 -12.56
N ARG A 33 -10.92 -5.20 -13.69
CA ARG A 33 -11.76 -5.32 -14.89
C ARG A 33 -11.49 -6.61 -15.69
N ALA A 34 -10.31 -7.21 -15.54
CA ALA A 34 -10.04 -8.49 -16.19
C ALA A 34 -10.92 -9.64 -15.67
N PHE A 35 -11.41 -9.52 -14.44
CA PHE A 35 -12.27 -10.49 -13.78
C PHE A 35 -13.68 -9.93 -13.49
N ASP A 36 -14.13 -8.95 -14.23
CA ASP A 36 -15.44 -8.30 -14.13
C ASP A 36 -15.76 -7.81 -12.70
N GLY A 37 -14.73 -7.41 -11.99
CA GLY A 37 -14.78 -6.95 -10.60
C GLY A 37 -15.39 -5.56 -10.44
N ILE A 38 -15.64 -5.19 -9.18
CA ILE A 38 -16.11 -3.88 -8.75
C ILE A 38 -14.90 -3.01 -8.38
N LEU A 39 -14.82 -1.81 -8.92
CA LEU A 39 -13.75 -0.84 -8.66
C LEU A 39 -14.31 0.41 -8.00
N TYR A 40 -13.81 0.73 -6.80
CA TYR A 40 -14.16 1.97 -6.10
C TYR A 40 -13.07 3.04 -6.24
N LEU A 41 -13.47 4.30 -6.26
CA LEU A 41 -12.59 5.43 -5.99
C LEU A 41 -12.74 5.84 -4.54
N ARG A 42 -11.65 5.73 -3.75
CA ARG A 42 -11.56 6.22 -2.39
C ARG A 42 -10.39 7.19 -2.28
N ILE A 43 -10.66 8.43 -1.89
CA ILE A 43 -9.60 9.41 -1.69
C ILE A 43 -9.24 9.44 -0.20
N ASP A 44 -8.00 9.09 0.12
CA ASP A 44 -7.51 8.90 1.49
C ASP A 44 -6.99 10.22 2.07
N ASP A 45 -7.88 11.04 2.61
CA ASP A 45 -7.58 12.35 3.22
C ASP A 45 -7.35 12.28 4.74
N TYR A 46 -6.81 11.15 5.24
CA TYR A 46 -6.54 10.92 6.67
C TYR A 46 -5.49 11.88 7.27
N ASP A 47 -4.68 12.52 6.42
CA ASP A 47 -3.71 13.54 6.77
C ASP A 47 -4.25 14.93 6.39
N LEU A 48 -5.25 15.38 7.15
CA LEU A 48 -5.93 16.66 6.91
C LEU A 48 -4.99 17.88 6.80
N PRO A 49 -3.90 18.00 7.58
CA PRO A 49 -2.95 19.11 7.42
C PRO A 49 -2.32 19.21 6.04
N ARG A 50 -2.15 18.08 5.34
CA ARG A 50 -1.60 18.03 3.97
C ARG A 50 -2.65 18.09 2.88
N TYR A 51 -3.92 18.01 3.24
CA TYR A 51 -5.01 18.13 2.26
C TYR A 51 -4.93 19.46 1.52
N ARG A 52 -5.07 19.40 0.21
CA ARG A 52 -5.27 20.58 -0.65
C ARG A 52 -6.27 20.23 -1.75
N ARG A 53 -7.28 21.06 -1.94
CA ARG A 53 -8.32 20.89 -2.96
C ARG A 53 -7.74 20.62 -4.36
N GLN A 54 -6.71 21.35 -4.75
CA GLN A 54 -6.03 21.17 -6.03
C GLN A 54 -5.45 19.75 -6.25
N TYR A 55 -5.11 19.03 -5.18
CA TYR A 55 -4.65 17.65 -5.31
C TYR A 55 -5.82 16.69 -5.57
N VAL A 56 -6.98 16.96 -5.01
CA VAL A 56 -8.20 16.20 -5.33
C VAL A 56 -8.62 16.47 -6.78
N GLU A 57 -8.59 17.72 -7.24
CA GLU A 57 -8.81 18.06 -8.64
C GLU A 57 -7.84 17.35 -9.58
N ASN A 58 -6.58 17.27 -9.21
CA ASN A 58 -5.57 16.54 -9.98
C ASN A 58 -5.88 15.05 -10.07
N ILE A 59 -6.38 14.43 -8.99
CA ILE A 59 -6.80 13.02 -9.00
C ILE A 59 -7.86 12.78 -10.06
N PHE A 60 -8.94 13.57 -10.08
CA PHE A 60 -10.01 13.43 -11.07
C PHE A 60 -9.53 13.67 -12.50
N ARG A 61 -8.73 14.71 -12.72
CA ARG A 61 -8.15 15.00 -14.05
C ARG A 61 -7.27 13.85 -14.57
N VAL A 62 -6.49 13.23 -13.69
CA VAL A 62 -5.64 12.10 -14.08
C VAL A 62 -6.48 10.86 -14.37
N LEU A 63 -7.51 10.57 -13.58
CA LEU A 63 -8.41 9.43 -13.84
C LEU A 63 -9.15 9.62 -15.16
N ASP A 64 -9.64 10.84 -15.44
CA ASP A 64 -10.30 11.21 -16.70
C ASP A 64 -9.33 11.06 -17.89
N MET A 65 -8.12 11.63 -17.80
CA MET A 65 -7.09 11.45 -18.82
C MET A 65 -6.81 9.97 -19.11
N LEU A 66 -6.79 9.11 -18.07
CA LEU A 66 -6.55 7.66 -18.21
C LEU A 66 -7.82 6.90 -18.65
N GLY A 67 -8.97 7.54 -18.82
CA GLY A 67 -10.22 6.87 -19.14
C GLY A 67 -10.62 5.79 -18.11
N ILE A 68 -10.16 5.91 -16.87
CA ILE A 68 -10.47 4.95 -15.81
C ILE A 68 -11.87 5.26 -15.26
N ASP A 69 -12.79 4.31 -15.48
CA ASP A 69 -14.11 4.29 -14.85
C ASP A 69 -14.06 3.55 -13.50
N PHE A 70 -15.01 3.87 -12.62
CA PHE A 70 -15.20 3.18 -11.35
C PHE A 70 -16.69 3.09 -11.01
N ASP A 71 -17.06 2.07 -10.21
CA ASP A 71 -18.47 1.73 -9.95
C ASP A 71 -19.05 2.49 -8.74
N GLY A 72 -18.19 3.08 -7.91
CA GLY A 72 -18.63 3.84 -6.75
C GLY A 72 -17.51 4.69 -6.18
N GLY A 73 -17.91 5.64 -5.35
CA GLY A 73 -17.05 6.68 -4.82
C GLY A 73 -17.50 8.06 -5.25
N SER A 74 -16.66 9.06 -5.06
CA SER A 74 -16.99 10.45 -5.41
C SER A 74 -16.85 10.69 -6.89
N SER A 75 -17.86 11.33 -7.51
CA SER A 75 -17.85 11.72 -8.92
C SER A 75 -17.11 13.04 -9.18
N GLY A 76 -16.70 13.75 -8.14
CA GLY A 76 -15.99 15.02 -8.25
C GLY A 76 -15.64 15.63 -6.89
N VAL A 77 -14.90 16.74 -6.93
CA VAL A 77 -14.36 17.40 -5.73
C VAL A 77 -15.45 17.82 -4.76
N GLY A 78 -16.53 18.44 -5.26
CA GLY A 78 -17.62 18.91 -4.41
C GLY A 78 -18.32 17.78 -3.66
N GLU A 79 -18.56 16.67 -4.34
CA GLU A 79 -19.16 15.50 -3.70
C GLU A 79 -18.17 14.83 -2.72
N PHE A 80 -16.88 14.79 -3.06
CA PHE A 80 -15.86 14.31 -2.13
C PHE A 80 -15.88 15.10 -0.82
N GLU A 81 -15.81 16.42 -0.89
CA GLU A 81 -15.74 17.30 0.28
C GLU A 81 -17.00 17.26 1.16
N THR A 82 -18.15 16.93 0.57
CA THR A 82 -19.46 16.94 1.25
C THR A 82 -19.94 15.57 1.72
N LYS A 83 -19.45 14.46 1.11
CA LYS A 83 -19.96 13.12 1.40
C LYS A 83 -18.86 12.06 1.64
N PHE A 84 -17.73 12.13 0.92
CA PHE A 84 -16.76 11.05 0.85
C PHE A 84 -15.47 11.29 1.64
N SER A 85 -15.21 12.50 2.13
CA SER A 85 -14.06 12.77 3.01
C SER A 85 -14.08 11.87 4.25
N SER A 86 -12.91 11.43 4.68
CA SER A 86 -12.74 10.57 5.85
C SER A 86 -13.34 11.16 7.14
N LYS A 87 -13.47 12.48 7.22
CA LYS A 87 -14.10 13.17 8.35
C LYS A 87 -15.52 12.67 8.65
N PHE A 88 -16.26 12.22 7.64
CA PHE A 88 -17.62 11.68 7.82
C PHE A 88 -17.64 10.25 8.38
N ARG A 89 -16.50 9.56 8.38
CA ARG A 89 -16.33 8.21 8.91
C ARG A 89 -15.60 8.16 10.24
N LEU A 90 -15.26 9.31 10.82
CA LEU A 90 -14.54 9.38 12.11
C LEU A 90 -15.25 8.60 13.22
N GLY A 91 -16.58 8.61 13.24
CA GLY A 91 -17.38 7.81 14.18
C GLY A 91 -17.15 6.31 14.03
N ALA A 92 -17.07 5.80 12.78
CA ALA A 92 -16.77 4.40 12.52
C ALA A 92 -15.37 4.02 13.02
N TYR A 93 -14.37 4.86 12.76
CA TYR A 93 -12.99 4.63 13.23
C TYR A 93 -12.91 4.62 14.77
N LYS A 94 -13.63 5.53 15.46
CA LYS A 94 -13.71 5.57 16.93
C LYS A 94 -14.38 4.32 17.50
N ASN A 95 -15.43 3.81 16.86
CA ASN A 95 -16.07 2.57 17.27
C ASN A 95 -15.12 1.37 17.19
N VAL A 96 -14.30 1.31 16.14
CA VAL A 96 -13.28 0.26 15.97
C VAL A 96 -12.21 0.38 17.06
N LEU A 97 -11.72 1.60 17.35
CA LEU A 97 -10.79 1.81 18.45
C LEU A 97 -11.38 1.29 19.77
N LYS A 98 -12.63 1.66 20.08
CA LYS A 98 -13.33 1.20 21.28
C LYS A 98 -13.42 -0.34 21.34
N THR A 99 -13.69 -0.99 20.22
CA THR A 99 -13.70 -2.45 20.12
C THR A 99 -12.33 -3.06 20.45
N LEU A 100 -11.24 -2.47 19.93
CA LEU A 100 -9.88 -2.93 20.24
C LEU A 100 -9.52 -2.72 21.70
N GLU A 101 -9.96 -1.61 22.32
CA GLU A 101 -9.79 -1.35 23.74
C GLU A 101 -10.58 -2.37 24.59
N GLN A 102 -11.84 -2.65 24.25
CA GLN A 102 -12.66 -3.65 24.93
C GLN A 102 -12.08 -5.06 24.86
N LYS A 103 -11.39 -5.39 23.78
CA LYS A 103 -10.66 -6.66 23.64
C LYS A 103 -9.34 -6.70 24.44
N GLY A 104 -8.94 -5.58 25.08
CA GLY A 104 -7.70 -5.50 25.86
C GLY A 104 -6.41 -5.57 25.03
N VAL A 105 -6.51 -5.39 23.71
CA VAL A 105 -5.35 -5.52 22.81
C VAL A 105 -4.65 -4.19 22.52
N CYS A 106 -5.18 -3.08 23.04
CA CYS A 106 -4.61 -1.74 22.92
C CYS A 106 -4.19 -1.16 24.25
N TYR A 107 -3.24 -0.24 24.21
CA TYR A 107 -2.85 0.57 25.38
C TYR A 107 -2.41 1.97 24.94
N ALA A 108 -2.51 2.93 25.86
CA ALA A 108 -2.06 4.30 25.62
C ALA A 108 -0.55 4.43 25.77
N CYS A 109 0.06 5.26 24.93
CA CYS A 109 1.50 5.47 24.86
C CYS A 109 1.81 6.95 24.74
N GLU A 110 2.61 7.49 25.65
CA GLU A 110 3.07 8.88 25.67
C GLU A 110 4.35 9.13 24.87
N CYS A 111 5.06 8.06 24.44
CA CYS A 111 6.34 8.18 23.76
C CYS A 111 6.21 8.95 22.45
N SER A 112 7.23 9.78 22.18
CA SER A 112 7.43 10.44 20.89
C SER A 112 8.58 9.78 20.12
N HIS A 113 8.68 10.07 18.83
CA HIS A 113 9.79 9.58 17.99
C HIS A 113 11.16 10.10 18.43
N SER A 114 11.22 11.26 19.06
CA SER A 114 12.45 11.84 19.60
C SER A 114 12.98 11.08 20.83
N MET A 115 12.13 10.27 21.49
CA MET A 115 12.53 9.44 22.64
C MET A 115 13.24 8.18 22.15
N LYS A 116 14.53 8.29 21.76
CA LYS A 116 15.33 7.17 21.22
C LYS A 116 15.34 5.93 22.15
N SER A 117 15.32 6.12 23.45
CA SER A 117 15.25 5.05 24.46
C SER A 117 13.98 4.19 24.39
N SER A 118 12.93 4.70 23.77
CA SER A 118 11.68 3.95 23.57
C SER A 118 11.71 3.02 22.37
N PHE A 119 12.80 3.02 21.60
CA PHE A 119 12.97 2.23 20.40
C PHE A 119 14.30 1.49 20.41
N LYS A 120 14.24 0.19 20.13
CA LYS A 120 15.40 -0.67 19.92
C LYS A 120 15.47 -1.03 18.44
N ASN A 121 16.56 -0.65 17.76
CA ASN A 121 16.71 -0.88 16.30
C ASN A 121 15.51 -0.35 15.45
N GLY A 122 14.93 0.78 15.86
CA GLY A 122 13.77 1.35 15.19
C GLY A 122 12.42 0.70 15.56
N ILE A 123 12.42 -0.37 16.35
CA ILE A 123 11.23 -1.08 16.82
C ILE A 123 10.83 -0.55 18.20
N TYR A 124 9.55 -0.29 18.40
CA TYR A 124 9.05 0.18 19.68
C TYR A 124 9.21 -0.88 20.78
N ALA A 125 9.86 -0.49 21.88
CA ALA A 125 10.28 -1.40 22.95
C ALA A 125 9.20 -1.62 24.05
N ARG A 126 7.94 -1.35 23.78
CA ARG A 126 6.78 -1.55 24.69
C ARG A 126 6.87 -0.78 26.03
N VAL A 127 7.61 0.33 26.08
CA VAL A 127 7.91 1.09 27.30
C VAL A 127 6.64 1.52 28.09
N CYS A 128 5.52 1.74 27.39
CA CYS A 128 4.26 2.14 28.02
C CYS A 128 3.26 0.99 28.18
N ALA A 129 3.60 -0.24 27.78
CA ALA A 129 2.66 -1.34 27.70
C ALA A 129 2.01 -1.70 29.06
N GLU A 130 2.76 -1.52 30.16
CA GLU A 130 2.32 -1.88 31.52
C GLU A 130 2.03 -0.65 32.42
N LYS A 131 2.10 0.57 31.83
CA LYS A 131 1.86 1.81 32.60
C LYS A 131 0.40 2.10 32.89
N ASN A 132 -0.53 1.37 32.27
CA ASN A 132 -1.97 1.57 32.42
C ASN A 132 -2.44 3.02 32.17
N LEU A 133 -1.78 3.70 31.22
CA LEU A 133 -2.13 5.05 30.81
C LEU A 133 -3.50 5.05 30.14
N LYS A 134 -4.24 6.16 30.30
CA LYS A 134 -5.48 6.42 29.55
C LYS A 134 -5.16 7.26 28.32
N PHE A 135 -5.99 7.11 27.27
CA PHE A 135 -5.91 8.00 26.12
C PHE A 135 -6.20 9.44 26.57
N LYS A 136 -5.32 10.35 26.18
CA LYS A 136 -5.49 11.78 26.38
C LYS A 136 -5.00 12.50 25.13
N LYS A 137 -5.90 13.26 24.51
CA LYS A 137 -5.60 14.01 23.30
C LYS A 137 -4.36 14.87 23.50
N ASP A 138 -3.54 14.94 22.46
CA ASP A 138 -2.26 15.65 22.35
C ASP A 138 -1.12 15.09 23.24
N GLU A 139 -1.44 14.19 24.19
CA GLU A 139 -0.44 13.60 25.08
C GLU A 139 -0.13 12.14 24.75
N THR A 140 -1.15 11.31 24.52
CA THR A 140 -0.97 9.87 24.30
C THR A 140 -1.52 9.43 22.94
N ALA A 141 -0.91 8.41 22.37
CA ALA A 141 -1.43 7.66 21.22
C ALA A 141 -1.89 6.27 21.67
N MET A 142 -2.80 5.63 20.94
CA MET A 142 -3.14 4.23 21.19
C MET A 142 -2.31 3.31 20.33
N ARG A 143 -1.68 2.30 20.93
CA ARG A 143 -0.93 1.25 20.24
C ARG A 143 -1.65 -0.08 20.33
N LEU A 144 -1.64 -0.83 19.24
CA LEU A 144 -2.07 -2.23 19.20
C LEU A 144 -0.89 -3.12 19.57
N ARG A 145 -1.11 -4.07 20.47
CA ARG A 145 -0.12 -5.07 20.87
C ARG A 145 0.12 -6.06 19.72
N THR A 146 1.36 -6.36 19.43
CA THR A 146 1.74 -7.47 18.56
C THR A 146 2.07 -8.70 19.42
N ILE A 147 1.69 -9.88 18.94
CA ILE A 147 2.00 -11.13 19.60
C ILE A 147 3.40 -11.58 19.17
N ASP A 148 4.28 -11.83 20.15
CA ASP A 148 5.62 -12.30 19.88
C ASP A 148 5.57 -13.68 19.21
N GLY A 149 6.31 -13.84 18.11
CA GLY A 149 6.33 -15.08 17.32
C GLY A 149 5.16 -15.24 16.36
N ALA A 150 4.13 -14.39 16.42
CA ALA A 150 3.03 -14.46 15.46
C ALA A 150 3.50 -14.10 14.04
N GLN A 151 3.22 -15.01 13.10
CA GLN A 151 3.50 -14.85 11.69
C GLN A 151 2.20 -14.44 10.95
N ILE A 152 2.23 -13.34 10.25
CA ILE A 152 1.11 -12.90 9.42
C ILE A 152 1.41 -13.27 7.97
N GLY A 153 0.70 -14.25 7.45
CA GLY A 153 0.75 -14.60 6.04
C GLY A 153 0.11 -13.51 5.20
N VAL A 154 0.90 -12.83 4.38
CA VAL A 154 0.40 -11.95 3.34
C VAL A 154 0.49 -12.72 2.03
N ARG A 155 -0.66 -13.19 1.54
CA ARG A 155 -0.74 -13.84 0.24
C ARG A 155 -0.50 -12.77 -0.82
N GLN A 156 0.61 -12.91 -1.52
CA GLN A 156 1.00 -12.02 -2.61
C GLN A 156 0.84 -12.76 -3.92
N ASN A 157 0.15 -12.16 -4.85
CA ASN A 157 0.29 -12.51 -6.26
C ASN A 157 1.49 -11.71 -6.78
N LEU A 158 2.67 -12.31 -6.71
CA LEU A 158 3.87 -11.73 -7.29
C LEU A 158 3.81 -11.93 -8.81
N ILE A 159 3.42 -10.90 -9.51
CA ILE A 159 3.86 -10.76 -10.89
C ILE A 159 5.31 -10.29 -10.78
N ASN A 160 6.24 -11.23 -10.90
CA ASN A 160 7.66 -10.90 -10.97
C ASN A 160 7.94 -10.29 -12.34
N PHE A 161 7.85 -8.96 -12.40
CA PHE A 161 8.11 -8.20 -13.62
C PHE A 161 9.55 -8.33 -14.11
N ASP A 162 10.49 -8.77 -13.26
CA ASP A 162 11.89 -8.97 -13.62
C ASP A 162 12.13 -10.36 -14.26
N ALA A 163 11.36 -11.38 -13.91
CA ALA A 163 11.44 -12.71 -14.53
C ALA A 163 11.00 -12.71 -16.02
N LEU A 164 10.25 -11.68 -16.45
CA LEU A 164 9.88 -11.49 -17.85
C LEU A 164 11.02 -10.91 -18.71
N ARG A 165 12.13 -10.52 -18.12
CA ARG A 165 13.33 -10.04 -18.83
C ARG A 165 14.10 -11.12 -19.61
N CYS A 166 13.91 -12.38 -19.31
CA CYS A 166 14.68 -13.48 -19.91
C CYS A 166 14.33 -13.80 -21.38
N GLY A 167 13.48 -13.02 -22.05
CA GLY A 167 13.06 -13.31 -23.44
C GLY A 167 13.34 -12.24 -24.50
N PHE A 168 13.75 -11.03 -24.12
CA PHE A 168 13.93 -9.97 -25.10
C PHE A 168 15.27 -9.25 -24.95
N GLY A 169 16.29 -9.77 -25.62
CA GLY A 169 17.53 -9.06 -25.92
C GLY A 169 17.31 -7.99 -27.00
N GLY A 170 16.48 -6.99 -26.70
CA GLY A 170 16.24 -5.86 -27.58
C GLY A 170 16.24 -4.55 -26.77
N LYS A 171 17.26 -3.71 -26.99
CA LYS A 171 17.26 -2.33 -26.51
C LYS A 171 16.10 -1.59 -27.17
N ALA A 172 14.96 -1.51 -26.50
CA ALA A 172 13.90 -0.60 -26.90
C ALA A 172 14.27 0.79 -26.39
N SER A 173 14.93 1.57 -27.22
CA SER A 173 15.07 3.00 -27.03
C SER A 173 13.71 3.65 -27.24
N LEU A 174 13.03 4.05 -26.14
CA LEU A 174 11.95 5.00 -26.22
C LEU A 174 12.59 6.39 -26.44
N ALA A 175 12.88 6.71 -27.70
CA ALA A 175 13.31 8.03 -28.11
C ALA A 175 12.15 9.01 -27.89
N GLY A 176 12.31 9.94 -26.96
CA GLY A 176 11.36 11.01 -26.73
C GLY A 176 11.13 11.25 -25.24
N GLY A 177 12.13 11.81 -24.58
CA GLY A 177 12.10 12.61 -23.35
C GLY A 177 11.04 12.28 -22.32
N LEU A 178 11.31 11.34 -21.40
CA LEU A 178 10.83 11.36 -20.01
C LEU A 178 11.38 10.20 -19.17
N TRP A 179 11.97 9.16 -19.80
CA TRP A 179 12.47 8.00 -19.04
C TRP A 179 13.76 7.42 -19.67
N SER A 180 14.87 8.09 -19.42
CA SER A 180 16.20 7.49 -19.62
C SER A 180 16.76 7.11 -18.26
N GLY A 181 16.47 5.90 -17.81
CA GLY A 181 17.05 5.32 -16.61
C GLY A 181 17.31 3.86 -16.82
N GLU A 182 18.56 3.49 -17.09
CA GLU A 182 18.98 2.10 -17.03
C GLU A 182 18.80 1.60 -15.59
N GLN A 183 17.88 0.67 -15.39
CA GLN A 183 17.80 -0.07 -14.14
C GLN A 183 18.98 -1.03 -14.06
N LYS A 184 19.97 -0.72 -13.24
CA LYS A 184 20.83 -1.76 -12.66
C LYS A 184 19.99 -2.49 -11.63
N ALA A 185 19.88 -3.80 -11.79
CA ALA A 185 19.25 -4.68 -10.82
C ALA A 185 19.89 -4.46 -9.44
N GLN A 186 19.17 -3.86 -8.51
CA GLN A 186 19.47 -3.91 -7.09
C GLN A 186 18.43 -4.81 -6.45
N ASP A 187 18.93 -5.75 -5.65
CA ASP A 187 18.14 -6.69 -4.88
C ASP A 187 16.92 -6.03 -4.23
N GLY A 188 15.72 -6.29 -4.77
CA GLY A 188 14.48 -5.59 -4.42
C GLY A 188 13.97 -5.87 -2.99
N THR A 189 14.55 -6.84 -2.29
CA THR A 189 14.10 -7.28 -0.97
C THR A 189 14.44 -6.33 0.18
N THR A 190 15.48 -5.51 0.03
CA THR A 190 15.92 -4.60 1.11
C THR A 190 15.22 -3.23 1.10
N ASN A 191 14.63 -2.81 -0.03
CA ASN A 191 14.00 -1.49 -0.14
C ASN A 191 12.60 -1.41 0.47
N GLY A 192 11.82 -2.47 0.45
CA GLY A 192 10.50 -2.51 1.10
C GLY A 192 10.59 -2.27 2.61
N LEU A 193 11.58 -2.84 3.26
CA LEU A 193 11.78 -2.72 4.71
C LEU A 193 12.31 -1.34 5.13
N LYS A 194 13.15 -0.70 4.31
CA LYS A 194 13.69 0.65 4.60
C LYS A 194 12.60 1.74 4.64
N ASN A 195 11.51 1.55 3.91
CA ASN A 195 10.41 2.51 3.86
C ASN A 195 9.40 2.36 4.99
N LEU A 196 9.48 1.31 5.81
CA LEU A 196 8.65 1.14 7.01
C LEU A 196 8.84 2.25 8.03
N THR A 197 10.03 2.83 8.09
CA THR A 197 10.35 3.94 8.99
C THR A 197 9.71 5.26 8.57
N ASN A 198 9.34 5.41 7.28
CA ASN A 198 8.71 6.62 6.74
C ASN A 198 7.18 6.65 6.91
N PHE A 199 6.55 5.55 7.35
CA PHE A 199 5.14 5.49 7.72
C PHE A 199 4.86 6.01 9.15
N ARG A 200 5.85 6.64 9.72
CA ARG A 200 5.76 7.30 11.01
C ARG A 200 4.94 8.57 10.83
N GLY A 201 3.88 8.69 11.62
CA GLY A 201 2.93 9.77 11.55
C GLY A 201 3.59 11.14 11.41
N SER A 202 2.92 12.02 10.72
CA SER A 202 3.31 13.38 10.34
C SER A 202 3.55 14.31 11.52
N ASP A 203 4.53 14.00 12.36
CA ASP A 203 5.06 14.99 13.29
C ASP A 203 6.19 15.71 12.55
N GLY A 204 5.95 16.98 12.24
CA GLY A 204 6.61 17.83 11.26
C GLY A 204 8.09 18.14 11.46
N GLU A 205 8.95 17.16 11.73
CA GLU A 205 10.39 17.37 11.77
C GLU A 205 11.07 16.66 10.59
N LYS A 206 11.93 17.43 9.91
CA LYS A 206 12.83 16.94 8.88
C LYS A 206 13.70 15.83 9.46
N PRO A 207 13.84 14.67 8.82
CA PRO A 207 14.77 13.66 9.28
C PRO A 207 16.18 14.16 9.12
N GLY A 208 16.86 14.38 10.25
CA GLY A 208 18.31 14.45 10.32
C GLY A 208 18.87 13.12 9.82
N GLY A 209 19.72 13.19 8.79
CA GLY A 209 20.22 12.00 8.10
C GLY A 209 21.17 11.17 8.97
N GLU A 210 20.65 10.22 9.69
CA GLU A 210 21.42 9.06 10.12
C GLU A 210 20.92 7.84 9.35
N LYS A 211 21.80 7.30 8.51
CA LYS A 211 21.61 6.06 7.77
C LYS A 211 21.49 4.92 8.79
N PHE A 212 20.30 4.42 9.02
CA PHE A 212 20.11 3.16 9.74
C PHE A 212 20.69 2.02 8.91
N ASN A 213 21.78 1.46 9.40
CA ASN A 213 22.45 0.32 8.79
C ASN A 213 21.71 -0.97 9.19
N LEU A 214 20.82 -1.48 8.33
CA LEU A 214 20.12 -2.75 8.51
C LEU A 214 21.07 -3.98 8.40
N ASN A 215 22.34 -3.77 8.04
CA ASN A 215 23.35 -4.83 7.94
C ASN A 215 23.91 -5.30 9.29
N ALA A 216 23.42 -4.75 10.43
CA ALA A 216 23.84 -5.22 11.76
C ALA A 216 23.06 -6.43 12.28
N ALA A 217 22.07 -6.92 11.56
CA ALA A 217 21.47 -8.22 11.79
C ALA A 217 22.16 -9.23 10.85
N GLY A 218 23.20 -9.88 11.36
CA GLY A 218 24.02 -10.96 10.83
C GLY A 218 23.80 -11.44 9.38
N ASN A 219 24.89 -11.42 8.63
CA ASN A 219 25.09 -12.09 7.36
C ASN A 219 24.31 -13.40 7.23
N SER A 220 23.23 -13.38 6.48
CA SER A 220 22.78 -14.48 5.64
C SER A 220 21.65 -13.99 4.75
N GLY A 221 21.94 -13.82 3.46
CA GLY A 221 20.96 -13.47 2.42
C GLY A 221 19.89 -14.53 2.17
N GLU A 222 19.74 -15.49 3.07
CA GLU A 222 18.77 -16.59 2.99
C GLU A 222 17.63 -16.52 4.02
N SER A 223 17.68 -15.62 5.00
CA SER A 223 16.77 -15.71 6.15
C SER A 223 15.37 -15.19 5.93
N PHE A 224 15.09 -14.45 4.88
CA PHE A 224 13.73 -13.94 4.58
C PHE A 224 12.87 -14.88 3.73
N LEU A 225 13.47 -15.85 3.07
CA LEU A 225 12.77 -16.81 2.22
C LEU A 225 12.45 -18.16 2.90
N ASN A 226 13.04 -18.45 4.05
CA ASN A 226 12.97 -19.77 4.71
C ASN A 226 12.13 -19.82 5.99
N LEU A 227 11.23 -18.89 6.24
CA LEU A 227 10.33 -18.92 7.40
C LEU A 227 9.05 -19.76 7.15
N ALA A 228 9.07 -20.68 6.21
CA ALA A 228 7.93 -21.53 5.85
C ALA A 228 7.50 -22.55 6.92
N ASN A 229 8.21 -22.69 8.05
CA ASN A 229 8.02 -23.80 8.97
C ASN A 229 7.50 -23.48 10.37
N LEU A 230 6.97 -22.29 10.64
CA LEU A 230 6.41 -21.96 11.94
C LEU A 230 4.95 -21.49 11.81
N GLY A 231 4.03 -22.42 12.08
CA GLY A 231 2.63 -22.14 12.43
C GLY A 231 1.85 -21.28 11.44
N VAL A 232 1.64 -21.78 10.23
CA VAL A 232 0.77 -21.17 9.23
C VAL A 232 -0.68 -21.31 9.72
N LEU A 233 -1.36 -20.20 10.00
CA LEU A 233 -2.81 -20.16 9.92
C LEU A 233 -3.16 -20.35 8.43
N ASN A 234 -3.51 -21.59 8.07
CA ASN A 234 -3.94 -21.94 6.73
C ASN A 234 -5.27 -21.23 6.45
N LEU A 235 -5.20 -20.11 5.76
CA LEU A 235 -6.35 -19.58 5.06
C LEU A 235 -6.31 -20.18 3.65
N THR A 236 -6.89 -21.37 3.52
CA THR A 236 -7.24 -21.95 2.23
C THR A 236 -8.47 -21.20 1.71
N ASP A 237 -8.26 -20.32 0.76
CA ASP A 237 -9.32 -19.89 -0.13
C ASP A 237 -8.79 -19.87 -1.56
N GLU A 238 -9.20 -20.90 -2.31
CA GLU A 238 -8.69 -21.28 -3.63
C GLU A 238 -9.34 -20.50 -4.79
N THR A 239 -9.89 -19.32 -4.57
CA THR A 239 -10.97 -18.92 -5.47
C THR A 239 -10.73 -17.82 -6.46
N VAL A 240 -9.56 -17.22 -6.67
CA VAL A 240 -9.49 -16.12 -7.66
C VAL A 240 -8.35 -16.19 -8.67
N PHE A 241 -7.24 -16.82 -8.37
CA PHE A 241 -6.13 -16.89 -9.31
C PHE A 241 -5.54 -18.30 -9.35
N GLU A 242 -6.14 -19.19 -10.16
CA GLU A 242 -5.55 -20.49 -10.52
C GLU A 242 -4.32 -20.32 -11.42
N THR A 243 -3.38 -19.50 -11.01
CA THR A 243 -2.05 -19.54 -11.57
C THR A 243 -1.09 -19.81 -10.43
N GLU A 244 -0.92 -21.08 -10.08
CA GLU A 244 0.04 -21.58 -9.09
C GLU A 244 1.47 -21.01 -9.27
N LYS A 245 1.76 -20.48 -10.45
CA LYS A 245 3.05 -19.88 -10.80
C LYS A 245 3.29 -18.49 -10.20
N PHE A 246 2.27 -17.80 -9.69
CA PHE A 246 2.38 -16.38 -9.31
C PHE A 246 1.91 -16.08 -7.88
N THR A 247 1.54 -17.10 -7.11
CA THR A 247 1.09 -16.89 -5.73
C THR A 247 2.19 -17.29 -4.77
N GLN A 248 2.71 -16.32 -4.03
CA GLN A 248 3.63 -16.56 -2.92
C GLN A 248 3.04 -16.00 -1.64
N THR A 249 3.01 -16.79 -0.58
CA THR A 249 2.68 -16.27 0.75
C THR A 249 3.96 -15.81 1.42
N GLN A 250 4.06 -14.51 1.65
CA GLN A 250 5.15 -13.95 2.44
C GLN A 250 4.73 -13.88 3.90
N SER A 251 5.49 -14.52 4.77
CA SER A 251 5.26 -14.47 6.20
C SER A 251 5.94 -13.25 6.80
N VAL A 252 5.20 -12.47 7.59
CA VAL A 252 5.67 -11.24 8.21
C VAL A 252 5.53 -11.34 9.73
N ASN A 253 6.64 -11.25 10.45
CA ASN A 253 6.64 -11.13 11.91
C ASN A 253 6.55 -9.67 12.32
N LEU A 254 5.34 -9.22 12.69
CA LEU A 254 5.11 -7.81 13.04
C LEU A 254 5.86 -7.37 14.28
N ALA A 255 6.01 -8.24 15.27
CA ALA A 255 6.73 -7.91 16.50
C ALA A 255 8.21 -7.61 16.22
N GLN A 256 8.82 -8.34 15.28
CA GLN A 256 10.22 -8.13 14.89
C GLN A 256 10.44 -6.95 13.94
N ILE A 257 9.41 -6.58 13.13
CA ILE A 257 9.56 -5.53 12.12
C ILE A 257 9.11 -4.17 12.63
N LEU A 258 8.02 -4.11 13.38
CA LEU A 258 7.39 -2.86 13.84
C LEU A 258 7.28 -2.77 15.36
N GLY A 259 7.22 -3.90 16.05
CA GLY A 259 6.72 -3.93 17.44
C GLY A 259 5.26 -3.50 17.50
N ASP A 260 4.82 -3.05 18.68
CA ASP A 260 3.46 -2.53 18.85
C ASP A 260 3.30 -1.20 18.09
N PHE A 261 2.30 -1.13 17.22
CA PHE A 261 2.13 -0.02 16.29
C PHE A 261 0.95 0.88 16.65
N VAL A 262 1.05 2.16 16.26
CA VAL A 262 0.02 3.15 16.51
C VAL A 262 -1.21 2.87 15.64
N VAL A 263 -2.38 2.76 16.27
CA VAL A 263 -3.69 2.69 15.62
C VAL A 263 -4.47 3.98 15.76
N TRP A 264 -4.21 4.78 16.81
CA TRP A 264 -4.83 6.08 17.03
C TRP A 264 -3.77 7.09 17.43
N LYS A 265 -3.77 8.24 16.77
CA LYS A 265 -2.74 9.26 16.96
C LYS A 265 -3.08 10.19 18.14
N LYS A 266 -2.09 10.94 18.61
CA LYS A 266 -2.26 11.91 19.70
C LYS A 266 -3.25 13.03 19.37
N ASP A 267 -3.36 13.42 18.11
CA ASP A 267 -4.26 14.47 17.60
C ASP A 267 -5.75 14.04 17.57
N ASP A 268 -6.09 12.90 18.19
CA ASP A 268 -7.42 12.29 18.18
C ASP A 268 -7.92 11.91 16.78
N THR A 269 -7.00 11.45 15.94
CA THR A 269 -7.33 10.91 14.60
C THR A 269 -6.79 9.49 14.42
N PRO A 270 -7.41 8.67 13.56
CA PRO A 270 -6.93 7.32 13.30
C PRO A 270 -5.57 7.34 12.60
N SER A 271 -4.78 6.28 12.80
CA SER A 271 -3.64 6.03 11.92
C SER A 271 -4.13 5.65 10.52
N TYR A 272 -3.26 5.83 9.52
CA TYR A 272 -3.54 5.38 8.15
C TYR A 272 -3.95 3.89 8.11
N ASN A 273 -3.23 3.03 8.83
CA ASN A 273 -3.50 1.60 8.80
C ASN A 273 -4.89 1.25 9.34
N LEU A 274 -5.35 1.91 10.40
CA LEU A 274 -6.68 1.68 10.95
C LEU A 274 -7.76 2.24 10.02
N ALA A 275 -7.64 3.50 9.61
CA ALA A 275 -8.64 4.14 8.77
C ALA A 275 -8.81 3.43 7.43
N SER A 276 -7.69 3.13 6.76
CA SER A 276 -7.72 2.42 5.48
C SER A 276 -8.30 1.00 5.59
N LEU A 277 -8.01 0.27 6.69
CA LEU A 277 -8.62 -1.03 6.96
C LEU A 277 -10.14 -0.93 7.10
N VAL A 278 -10.60 0.00 7.94
CA VAL A 278 -12.05 0.17 8.20
C VAL A 278 -12.79 0.56 6.92
N ASP A 279 -12.19 1.45 6.12
CA ASP A 279 -12.78 1.84 4.86
C ASP A 279 -12.78 0.71 3.81
N ASP A 280 -11.71 -0.09 3.74
CA ASP A 280 -11.64 -1.27 2.87
C ASP A 280 -12.69 -2.33 3.30
N GLU A 281 -12.90 -2.54 4.61
CA GLU A 281 -13.94 -3.43 5.14
C GLU A 281 -15.35 -2.94 4.78
N ILE A 282 -15.64 -1.66 4.97
CA ILE A 282 -16.95 -1.05 4.63
C ILE A 282 -17.26 -1.22 3.13
N LEU A 283 -16.25 -1.12 2.28
CA LEU A 283 -16.39 -1.30 0.83
C LEU A 283 -16.38 -2.76 0.38
N GLY A 284 -16.14 -3.71 1.29
CA GLY A 284 -16.01 -5.14 0.96
C GLY A 284 -14.81 -5.43 0.05
N VAL A 285 -13.72 -4.68 0.19
CA VAL A 285 -12.51 -4.83 -0.62
C VAL A 285 -11.81 -6.15 -0.30
N ASN A 286 -11.64 -7.00 -1.32
CA ASN A 286 -10.98 -8.30 -1.20
C ASN A 286 -9.74 -8.46 -2.10
N LEU A 287 -9.44 -7.44 -2.93
CA LEU A 287 -8.23 -7.35 -3.73
C LEU A 287 -7.58 -5.98 -3.59
N LEU A 288 -6.30 -5.94 -3.21
CA LEU A 288 -5.55 -4.71 -3.06
C LEU A 288 -4.29 -4.72 -3.93
N VAL A 289 -4.15 -3.70 -4.78
CA VAL A 289 -2.93 -3.47 -5.56
C VAL A 289 -2.16 -2.31 -4.95
N ARG A 290 -0.87 -2.52 -4.64
CA ARG A 290 -0.02 -1.56 -3.91
C ARG A 290 1.44 -1.65 -4.34
N GLY A 291 2.22 -0.61 -4.04
CA GLY A 291 3.69 -0.72 -4.08
C GLY A 291 4.21 -1.68 -3.00
N GLU A 292 5.31 -2.36 -3.27
CA GLU A 292 5.97 -3.31 -2.35
C GLU A 292 6.38 -2.68 -1.00
N ASP A 293 6.56 -1.37 -0.97
CA ASP A 293 6.85 -0.61 0.25
C ASP A 293 5.68 -0.62 1.26
N LEU A 294 4.49 -1.03 0.84
CA LEU A 294 3.32 -1.16 1.70
C LEU A 294 3.09 -2.59 2.24
N LEU A 295 4.02 -3.51 2.02
CA LEU A 295 3.89 -4.89 2.49
C LEU A 295 3.63 -4.99 4.01
N ALA A 296 4.37 -4.23 4.80
CA ALA A 296 4.15 -4.23 6.24
C ALA A 296 2.81 -3.59 6.63
N CYS A 297 2.34 -2.57 5.89
CA CYS A 297 1.00 -2.03 6.09
C CYS A 297 -0.07 -3.10 5.81
N SER A 298 0.12 -3.91 4.77
CA SER A 298 -0.76 -5.03 4.46
C SER A 298 -0.81 -6.05 5.59
N ALA A 299 0.36 -6.42 6.16
CA ALA A 299 0.43 -7.31 7.31
C ALA A 299 -0.24 -6.72 8.57
N VAL A 300 -0.01 -5.44 8.86
CA VAL A 300 -0.66 -4.70 9.96
C VAL A 300 -2.17 -4.71 9.81
N GLN A 301 -2.67 -4.43 8.60
CA GLN A 301 -4.11 -4.40 8.33
C GLN A 301 -4.72 -5.80 8.44
N LYS A 302 -4.07 -6.84 7.91
CA LYS A 302 -4.54 -8.23 8.08
C LYS A 302 -4.57 -8.65 9.55
N TYR A 303 -3.51 -8.37 10.30
CA TYR A 303 -3.44 -8.67 11.73
C TYR A 303 -4.58 -7.98 12.50
N THR A 304 -4.80 -6.70 12.24
CA THR A 304 -5.88 -5.94 12.88
C THR A 304 -7.25 -6.48 12.49
N ALA A 305 -7.44 -6.84 11.20
CA ALA A 305 -8.66 -7.46 10.69
C ALA A 305 -8.96 -8.80 11.36
N GLN A 306 -7.95 -9.66 11.56
CA GLN A 306 -8.11 -10.93 12.28
C GLN A 306 -8.59 -10.73 13.72
N ILE A 307 -8.03 -9.75 14.43
CA ILE A 307 -8.46 -9.40 15.80
C ILE A 307 -9.91 -8.91 15.81
N LEU A 308 -10.32 -8.16 14.81
CA LEU A 308 -11.67 -7.60 14.68
C LEU A 308 -12.69 -8.60 14.16
N GLY A 309 -12.25 -9.69 13.53
CA GLY A 309 -13.11 -10.66 12.84
C GLY A 309 -13.67 -10.12 11.52
N TYR A 310 -12.89 -9.30 10.81
CA TYR A 310 -13.26 -8.70 9.53
C TYR A 310 -12.97 -9.63 8.35
N ASP A 311 -13.81 -9.55 7.31
CA ASP A 311 -13.63 -10.30 6.06
C ASP A 311 -12.36 -9.91 5.33
N PHE A 312 -11.89 -8.68 5.53
CA PHE A 312 -10.61 -8.19 5.03
C PHE A 312 -9.40 -9.08 5.43
N ALA A 313 -9.50 -9.85 6.50
CA ALA A 313 -8.46 -10.82 6.87
C ALA A 313 -8.17 -11.83 5.75
N GLY A 314 -9.17 -12.15 4.92
CA GLY A 314 -9.07 -13.00 3.72
C GLY A 314 -8.61 -12.26 2.46
N ALA A 315 -8.45 -10.95 2.47
CA ALA A 315 -8.12 -10.17 1.29
C ALA A 315 -6.80 -10.58 0.63
N ASN A 316 -6.78 -10.53 -0.70
CA ASN A 316 -5.61 -10.77 -1.54
C ASN A 316 -4.86 -9.46 -1.81
N PHE A 317 -3.54 -9.57 -1.95
CA PHE A 317 -2.69 -8.42 -2.21
C PHE A 317 -1.84 -8.65 -3.46
N ILE A 318 -1.64 -7.59 -4.23
CA ILE A 318 -0.67 -7.53 -5.31
C ILE A 318 0.29 -6.41 -4.96
N HIS A 319 1.55 -6.76 -4.68
CA HIS A 319 2.60 -5.78 -4.43
C HIS A 319 3.48 -5.66 -5.67
N HIS A 320 3.42 -4.52 -6.32
CA HIS A 320 4.28 -4.25 -7.49
C HIS A 320 5.57 -3.55 -7.08
N GLY A 321 6.64 -3.77 -7.87
CA GLY A 321 7.91 -3.09 -7.68
C GLY A 321 7.77 -1.56 -7.77
N LEU A 322 8.60 -0.85 -7.03
CA LEU A 322 8.58 0.61 -7.01
C LEU A 322 9.24 1.18 -8.26
N LEU A 323 8.65 2.24 -8.79
CA LEU A 323 9.27 3.00 -9.85
C LEU A 323 10.33 3.96 -9.27
N SER A 324 11.49 4.00 -9.90
CA SER A 324 12.56 4.93 -9.57
C SER A 324 12.87 5.87 -10.74
N TYR A 325 13.30 7.07 -10.44
CA TYR A 325 13.83 8.04 -11.39
C TYR A 325 15.18 8.53 -10.87
N GLU A 326 16.22 8.49 -11.73
CA GLU A 326 17.59 8.82 -11.34
C GLU A 326 18.09 8.10 -10.08
N GLY A 327 17.74 6.81 -9.94
CA GLY A 327 18.13 5.99 -8.80
C GLY A 327 17.38 6.30 -7.50
N LYS A 328 16.44 7.26 -7.51
CA LYS A 328 15.59 7.60 -6.35
C LYS A 328 14.17 7.10 -6.56
N LYS A 329 13.59 6.53 -5.51
CA LYS A 329 12.17 6.15 -5.51
C LYS A 329 11.29 7.35 -5.86
N LEU A 330 10.34 7.15 -6.77
CA LEU A 330 9.28 8.13 -7.01
C LEU A 330 8.37 8.21 -5.79
N SER A 331 8.38 9.35 -5.14
CA SER A 331 7.48 9.63 -4.02
C SER A 331 7.15 11.12 -3.98
N LYS A 332 6.03 11.47 -3.34
CA LYS A 332 5.67 12.88 -3.12
C LYS A 332 6.71 13.61 -2.29
N SER A 333 7.34 12.93 -1.33
CA SER A 333 8.40 13.48 -0.49
C SER A 333 9.72 13.72 -1.23
N SER A 334 10.01 12.95 -2.28
CA SER A 334 11.20 13.14 -3.12
C SER A 334 10.98 14.18 -4.23
N ARG A 335 9.86 14.91 -4.22
CA ARG A 335 9.47 15.87 -5.26
C ARG A 335 9.47 15.25 -6.66
N ALA A 336 9.00 13.99 -6.76
CA ALA A 336 8.83 13.33 -8.06
C ALA A 336 8.00 14.23 -9.00
N PRO A 337 8.38 14.35 -10.28
CA PRO A 337 7.64 15.18 -11.22
C PRO A 337 6.19 14.71 -11.31
N ALA A 338 5.29 15.70 -11.32
CA ALA A 338 3.87 15.44 -11.53
C ALA A 338 3.61 14.88 -12.92
N VAL A 339 2.60 14.03 -13.04
CA VAL A 339 2.15 13.55 -14.34
C VAL A 339 1.60 14.72 -15.14
N SER A 340 2.08 14.88 -16.37
CA SER A 340 1.58 15.87 -17.31
C SER A 340 0.32 15.34 -18.02
N ILE A 341 -0.79 16.02 -17.82
CA ILE A 341 -2.05 15.68 -18.52
C ILE A 341 -1.94 15.96 -20.03
N LYS A 342 -1.06 16.89 -20.42
CA LYS A 342 -0.85 17.25 -21.83
C LYS A 342 -0.21 16.11 -22.65
N ASP A 343 0.56 15.24 -21.99
CA ASP A 343 1.22 14.12 -22.67
C ASP A 343 0.23 12.99 -23.01
N GLY A 344 -0.99 13.06 -22.48
CA GLY A 344 -2.05 12.09 -22.70
C GLY A 344 -1.81 10.73 -22.07
N ALA A 345 -2.76 9.84 -22.22
CA ALA A 345 -2.74 8.53 -21.55
C ALA A 345 -1.87 7.48 -22.23
N LYS A 346 -1.69 7.58 -23.53
CA LYS A 346 -1.04 6.56 -24.38
C LYS A 346 0.35 6.15 -23.86
N ILE A 347 1.16 7.11 -23.43
CA ILE A 347 2.50 6.83 -22.89
C ILE A 347 2.42 5.96 -21.62
N HIS A 348 1.43 6.18 -20.79
CA HIS A 348 1.21 5.41 -19.55
C HIS A 348 0.72 4.00 -19.83
N TYR A 349 -0.13 3.81 -20.84
CA TYR A 349 -0.58 2.48 -21.27
C TYR A 349 0.58 1.66 -21.81
N LYS A 350 1.40 2.24 -22.69
CA LYS A 350 2.59 1.58 -23.23
C LYS A 350 3.61 1.24 -22.15
N PHE A 351 3.80 2.14 -21.19
CA PHE A 351 4.66 1.89 -20.04
C PHE A 351 4.13 0.73 -19.19
N ALA A 352 2.84 0.72 -18.88
CA ALA A 352 2.22 -0.38 -18.12
C ALA A 352 2.33 -1.71 -18.90
N ALA A 353 2.05 -1.69 -20.20
CA ALA A 353 2.21 -2.86 -21.08
C ALA A 353 3.64 -3.40 -21.05
N PHE A 354 4.64 -2.52 -21.21
CA PHE A 354 6.05 -2.89 -21.12
C PHE A 354 6.40 -3.55 -19.78
N LYS A 355 5.98 -2.94 -18.66
CA LYS A 355 6.20 -3.49 -17.32
C LYS A 355 5.51 -4.85 -17.12
N LEU A 356 4.37 -5.07 -17.75
CA LEU A 356 3.62 -6.32 -17.72
C LEU A 356 4.13 -7.36 -18.73
N GLY A 357 5.14 -7.04 -19.53
CA GLY A 357 5.64 -7.89 -20.60
C GLY A 357 4.60 -8.15 -21.70
N LEU A 358 3.74 -7.16 -21.95
CA LEU A 358 2.78 -7.15 -23.04
C LEU A 358 3.39 -6.44 -24.25
N ASP A 359 2.82 -6.67 -25.45
CA ASP A 359 3.19 -5.95 -26.66
C ASP A 359 2.72 -4.49 -26.58
N ALA A 360 3.63 -3.60 -26.15
CA ALA A 360 3.34 -2.19 -25.97
C ALA A 360 2.93 -1.48 -27.28
N SER A 361 3.29 -2.02 -28.45
CA SER A 361 2.90 -1.43 -29.74
C SER A 361 1.39 -1.49 -29.97
N LYS A 362 0.71 -2.46 -29.35
CA LYS A 362 -0.74 -2.69 -29.44
C LYS A 362 -1.55 -2.03 -28.32
N CYS A 363 -0.90 -1.35 -27.38
CA CYS A 363 -1.55 -0.78 -26.18
C CYS A 363 -1.67 0.74 -26.30
N ASP A 364 -2.36 1.23 -27.31
CA ASP A 364 -2.57 2.67 -27.56
C ASP A 364 -3.77 3.24 -26.80
N THR A 365 -4.69 2.37 -26.34
CA THR A 365 -5.88 2.72 -25.57
C THR A 365 -5.99 1.85 -24.32
N LEU A 366 -6.77 2.29 -23.32
CA LEU A 366 -7.03 1.52 -22.11
C LEU A 366 -7.71 0.17 -22.45
N SER A 367 -8.63 0.18 -23.41
CA SER A 367 -9.33 -1.03 -23.86
C SER A 367 -8.36 -2.05 -24.46
N ASN A 368 -7.45 -1.60 -25.33
CA ASN A 368 -6.42 -2.47 -25.92
C ASN A 368 -5.49 -3.05 -24.86
N LEU A 369 -5.09 -2.21 -23.88
CA LEU A 369 -4.26 -2.65 -22.76
C LEU A 369 -4.98 -3.72 -21.92
N LEU A 370 -6.27 -3.52 -21.61
CA LEU A 370 -7.09 -4.48 -20.87
C LEU A 370 -7.27 -5.79 -21.66
N GLU A 371 -7.51 -5.72 -22.97
CA GLU A 371 -7.63 -6.91 -23.80
C GLU A 371 -6.34 -7.74 -23.81
N MET A 372 -5.20 -7.08 -24.00
CA MET A 372 -3.88 -7.73 -23.95
C MET A 372 -3.60 -8.33 -22.58
N PHE A 373 -4.00 -7.64 -21.52
CA PHE A 373 -3.90 -8.14 -20.15
C PHE A 373 -4.76 -9.38 -19.93
N LYS A 374 -6.03 -9.36 -20.33
CA LYS A 374 -6.94 -10.52 -20.26
C LYS A 374 -6.38 -11.73 -20.98
N LYS A 375 -5.85 -11.55 -22.21
CA LYS A 375 -5.24 -12.65 -22.98
C LYS A 375 -4.07 -13.32 -22.27
N LYS A 376 -3.31 -12.58 -21.47
CA LYS A 376 -2.14 -13.09 -20.75
C LYS A 376 -2.45 -13.67 -19.38
N PHE A 377 -3.36 -13.06 -18.61
CA PHE A 377 -3.53 -13.31 -17.18
C PHE A 377 -4.89 -13.89 -16.80
N SER A 378 -5.90 -13.91 -17.70
CA SER A 378 -7.25 -14.43 -17.40
C SER A 378 -7.54 -15.77 -18.05
N ARG A 379 -6.52 -16.54 -18.43
CA ARG A 379 -6.66 -17.90 -18.99
C ARG A 379 -6.54 -18.95 -17.91
#